data_59b977bb9ba19d5347c07309f3b11b48
#
_entry.id   59b977bb9ba19d5347c07309f3b11b48
#
_cell.length_a   1.000
_cell.length_b   1.000
_cell.length_c   1.000
_cell.angle_alpha   90.00
_cell.angle_beta   90.00
_cell.angle_gamma   90.00
#
_symmetry.space_group_name_H-M   'P 1'
#
loop_
_entity.id
_entity.type
_entity.pdbx_description
1 polymer ?
#
loop_
_entity_poly.entity_id
_entity_poly.type
_entity_poly.pdbx_seq_one_letter_code
_entity_poly.pdbx_strand_id
1 'polypeptide(L)' 'MTPQWTEFSFDDALTFKRELLAAIAAGDRVVDLAGVSGGDSSLLSVLLSGRRIAPDLQILNLSPAL' A
#
# COMPACT_ATOMS: atom_id res chain seq x y z
N MET A 1 5.31 7.30 -1.65
CA MET A 1 5.39 6.37 -0.49
C MET A 1 6.01 5.06 -0.93
N THR A 2 7.00 4.56 -0.19
CA THR A 2 7.71 3.31 -0.53
C THR A 2 7.77 2.42 0.71
N PRO A 3 6.77 1.54 0.91
CA PRO A 3 6.78 0.63 2.05
C PRO A 3 7.97 -0.32 2.02
N GLN A 4 8.49 -0.69 3.19
CA GLN A 4 9.73 -1.47 3.33
C GLN A 4 9.48 -2.82 4.03
N TRP A 5 8.37 -3.48 3.77
CA TRP A 5 8.12 -4.82 4.31
C TRP A 5 8.58 -5.88 3.32
N THR A 6 9.44 -6.80 3.75
CA THR A 6 9.80 -7.97 2.93
C THR A 6 8.64 -8.96 2.86
N GLU A 7 7.93 -9.15 3.97
CA GLU A 7 6.67 -9.88 4.02
C GLU A 7 5.61 -9.02 4.67
N PHE A 8 4.45 -8.92 4.03
CA PHE A 8 3.34 -8.12 4.50
C PHE A 8 2.30 -9.07 5.12
N SER A 9 2.09 -8.98 6.43
CA SER A 9 1.13 -9.80 7.14
C SER A 9 -0.13 -9.00 7.48
N PHE A 10 -1.15 -9.70 7.99
CA PHE A 10 -2.38 -9.05 8.43
C PHE A 10 -2.13 -7.98 9.50
N ASP A 11 -1.17 -8.23 10.40
CA ASP A 11 -0.84 -7.26 11.45
C ASP A 11 -0.24 -5.97 10.89
N ASP A 12 0.43 -6.06 9.74
CA ASP A 12 1.01 -4.90 9.08
C ASP A 12 -0.04 -4.05 8.35
N ALA A 13 -1.20 -4.64 8.04
CA ALA A 13 -2.24 -3.97 7.26
C ALA A 13 -2.73 -2.68 7.93
N LEU A 14 -2.93 -2.70 9.24
CA LEU A 14 -3.39 -1.52 9.97
C LEU A 14 -2.33 -0.42 9.95
N THR A 15 -1.08 -0.77 10.16
CA THR A 15 0.04 0.17 10.12
C THR A 15 0.16 0.77 8.72
N PHE A 16 0.13 -0.07 7.69
CA PHE A 16 0.22 0.39 6.32
C PHE A 16 -0.95 1.30 5.96
N LYS A 17 -2.17 0.91 6.33
CA LYS A 17 -3.36 1.73 6.06
C LYS A 17 -3.20 3.13 6.67
N ARG A 18 -2.75 3.21 7.91
CA ARG A 18 -2.54 4.47 8.60
C ARG A 18 -1.50 5.32 7.89
N GLU A 19 -0.38 4.73 7.49
CA GLU A 19 0.68 5.43 6.78
C GLU A 19 0.21 5.88 5.39
N LEU A 20 -0.53 5.03 4.68
CA LEU A 20 -1.06 5.35 3.37
C LEU A 20 -2.03 6.53 3.43
N LEU A 21 -2.95 6.52 4.40
CA LEU A 21 -3.92 7.61 4.56
C LEU A 21 -3.21 8.92 4.91
N ALA A 22 -2.18 8.86 5.77
CA ALA A 22 -1.38 10.04 6.10
C ALA A 22 -0.64 10.58 4.87
N ALA A 23 -0.08 9.70 4.05
CA ALA A 23 0.59 10.11 2.82
C ALA A 23 -0.39 10.77 1.84
N ILE A 24 -1.57 10.19 1.66
CA ILE A 24 -2.61 10.76 0.80
C ILE A 24 -3.02 12.15 1.31
N ALA A 25 -3.19 12.29 2.60
CA ALA A 25 -3.54 13.59 3.21
C ALA A 25 -2.45 14.64 2.99
N ALA A 26 -1.19 14.21 2.89
CA ALA A 26 -0.05 15.09 2.59
C ALA A 26 0.10 15.40 1.10
N GLY A 27 -0.73 14.80 0.23
CA GLY A 27 -0.69 15.03 -1.21
C GLY A 27 0.04 13.98 -2.01
N ASP A 28 0.55 12.92 -1.37
CA ASP A 28 1.21 11.81 -2.06
C ASP A 28 0.17 10.97 -2.81
N ARG A 29 0.46 10.65 -4.06
CA ARG A 29 -0.43 9.85 -4.92
C ARG A 29 0.29 8.66 -5.55
N VAL A 30 1.48 8.32 -5.06
CA VAL A 30 2.28 7.22 -5.59
C VAL A 30 2.66 6.27 -4.45
N VAL A 31 2.36 4.98 -4.64
CA VAL A 31 2.78 3.91 -3.74
C VAL A 31 3.67 2.97 -4.54
N ASP A 32 4.95 2.90 -4.18
CA ASP A 32 5.91 2.02 -4.82
C ASP A 32 6.12 0.78 -3.95
N LEU A 33 5.76 -0.38 -4.46
CA LEU A 33 5.83 -1.66 -3.75
C LEU A 33 7.11 -2.45 -4.05
N ALA A 34 8.13 -1.81 -4.61
CA ALA A 34 9.38 -2.48 -4.93
C ALA A 34 10.04 -3.13 -3.71
N GLY A 35 9.86 -2.56 -2.52
CA GLY A 35 10.40 -3.11 -1.29
C GLY A 35 9.56 -4.22 -0.65
N VAL A 36 8.41 -4.57 -1.23
CA VAL A 36 7.50 -5.59 -0.71
C VAL A 36 7.58 -6.82 -1.59
N SER A 37 8.18 -7.90 -1.10
CA SER A 37 8.39 -9.12 -1.88
C SER A 37 7.27 -10.14 -1.72
N GLY A 38 6.42 -10.02 -0.72
CA GLY A 38 5.30 -10.92 -0.51
C GLY A 38 4.26 -10.30 0.40
N GLY A 39 3.09 -10.91 0.46
CA GLY A 39 2.00 -10.44 1.31
C GLY A 39 0.74 -11.25 1.08
N ASP A 40 -0.29 -10.97 1.88
CA ASP A 40 -1.59 -11.60 1.73
C ASP A 40 -2.61 -10.62 1.11
N SER A 41 -3.86 -11.05 1.01
CA SER A 41 -4.92 -10.25 0.40
C SER A 41 -5.23 -8.96 1.18
N SER A 42 -4.81 -8.84 2.44
CA SER A 42 -5.03 -7.63 3.22
C SER A 42 -4.29 -6.44 2.63
N LEU A 43 -3.14 -6.65 1.98
CA LEU A 43 -2.43 -5.60 1.26
C LEU A 43 -3.30 -5.01 0.16
N LEU A 44 -3.94 -5.87 -0.64
CA LEU A 44 -4.82 -5.41 -1.72
C LEU A 44 -6.02 -4.65 -1.18
N SER A 45 -6.59 -5.10 -0.07
CA SER A 45 -7.71 -4.40 0.57
C SER A 45 -7.34 -3.00 1.01
N VAL A 46 -6.15 -2.82 1.57
CA VAL A 46 -5.66 -1.49 1.98
C VAL A 46 -5.44 -0.60 0.76
N LEU A 47 -4.86 -1.13 -0.32
CA LEU A 47 -4.65 -0.37 -1.54
C LEU A 47 -5.98 0.10 -2.16
N LEU A 48 -6.99 -0.77 -2.17
CA LEU A 48 -8.33 -0.41 -2.65
C LEU A 48 -8.96 0.68 -1.79
N SER A 49 -8.79 0.60 -0.47
CA SER A 49 -9.27 1.65 0.44
C SER A 49 -8.62 2.99 0.13
N GLY A 50 -7.31 2.99 -0.15
CA GLY A 50 -6.60 4.20 -0.54
C GLY A 50 -7.14 4.79 -1.84
N ARG A 51 -7.45 3.95 -2.83
CA ARG A 51 -7.99 4.38 -4.10
C ARG A 51 -9.41 4.95 -4.00
N ARG A 52 -10.19 4.51 -3.03
CA ARG A 52 -11.51 5.09 -2.78
C ARG A 52 -11.40 6.54 -2.32
N ILE A 53 -10.37 6.86 -1.56
CA ILE A 53 -10.13 8.21 -1.04
C ILE A 53 -9.43 9.05 -2.11
N ALA A 54 -8.48 8.45 -2.84
CA ALA A 54 -7.71 9.10 -3.88
C ALA A 54 -7.76 8.27 -5.16
N PRO A 55 -8.76 8.48 -6.04
CA PRO A 55 -8.90 7.69 -7.28
C PRO A 55 -7.71 7.82 -8.23
N ASP A 56 -6.92 8.85 -8.09
CA ASP A 56 -5.70 9.08 -8.88
C ASP A 56 -4.45 8.42 -8.29
N LEU A 57 -4.60 7.65 -7.22
CA LEU A 57 -3.49 6.95 -6.59
C LEU A 57 -2.87 5.95 -7.57
N GLN A 58 -1.55 6.02 -7.73
CA GLN A 58 -0.77 5.12 -8.57
C GLN A 58 -0.06 4.08 -7.72
N ILE A 59 -0.17 2.83 -8.12
CA ILE A 59 0.48 1.70 -7.45
C ILE A 59 1.54 1.15 -8.41
N LEU A 60 2.81 1.23 -8.02
CA LEU A 60 3.94 0.83 -8.83
C LEU A 60 4.58 -0.45 -8.30
N ASN A 61 5.14 -1.25 -9.21
CA ASN A 61 5.92 -2.45 -8.89
C ASN A 61 5.14 -3.47 -8.05
N LEU A 62 3.86 -3.63 -8.35
CA LEU A 62 3.04 -4.65 -7.70
C LEU A 62 3.57 -6.02 -8.10
N SER A 63 3.94 -6.84 -7.09
CA SER A 63 4.45 -8.19 -7.34
C SER A 63 3.39 -9.10 -7.95
N PRO A 64 3.72 -9.92 -8.96
CA PRO A 64 2.78 -10.91 -9.50
C PRO A 64 2.30 -11.93 -8.47
N ALA A 65 3.03 -12.08 -7.35
CA ALA A 65 2.65 -12.99 -6.26
C ALA A 65 1.56 -12.40 -5.36
N LEU A 66 1.24 -11.14 -5.51
CA LEU A 66 0.20 -10.45 -4.72
C LEU A 66 -1.16 -10.50 -5.37
#